data_cc880fcf8c44cca8ecd0ec1c008dc6c4
#
_entry.id   cc880fcf8c44cca8ecd0ec1c008dc6c4
#
_cell.length_a   1.000
_cell.length_b   1.000
_cell.length_c   1.000
_cell.angle_alpha   90.00
_cell.angle_beta   90.00
_cell.angle_gamma   90.00
#
_symmetry.space_group_name_H-M   'P 1'
#
loop_
_entity.id
_entity.type
_entity.pdbx_description
1 polymer ?
#
loop_
_entity_poly.entity_id
_entity_poly.type
_entity_poly.pdbx_seq_one_letter_code
_entity_poly.pdbx_strand_id
1 'polypeptide(L)'
;LFAVKEEMEKAEARKLQPFFIRSFFTQAFQQLGGELRPREPGRYEITNVPAIIRERDRQITGRDRRNADPVLRRYERVCFEKQYVRVLDRVGAPMASLLHPAHPLMQSVTDLVLEAHRNKLKQGAVLVDPADMGLTPKVMFIIDHSVKEGADSTHVVSRRMQFVEIDPKGNAINAGWAPHLDLEPLAPADMALIEDVLAAPWIAKDLEQVALAHASTHLVPEHFDEVRTRREKTVDKTLAAVH
;
A
#
# COMPACT_ATOMS: atom_id res chain seq x y z
N LEU A 1 12.14 2.66 -26.56
CA LEU A 1 10.91 3.33 -26.11
C LEU A 1 10.19 2.56 -25.01
N PHE A 2 9.98 1.22 -25.16
CA PHE A 2 9.31 0.39 -24.15
C PHE A 2 10.07 0.31 -22.83
N ALA A 3 11.39 0.14 -22.84
CA ALA A 3 12.21 0.07 -21.63
C ALA A 3 12.19 1.39 -20.83
N VAL A 4 12.17 2.54 -21.53
CA VAL A 4 12.09 3.86 -20.88
C VAL A 4 10.71 4.08 -20.24
N LYS A 5 9.63 3.61 -20.89
CA LYS A 5 8.29 3.67 -20.34
C LYS A 5 8.17 2.81 -19.08
N GLU A 6 8.70 1.58 -19.12
CA GLU A 6 8.72 0.67 -17.97
C GLU A 6 9.55 1.23 -16.80
N GLU A 7 10.69 1.86 -17.06
CA GLU A 7 11.47 2.54 -16.01
C GLU A 7 10.77 3.77 -15.45
N MET A 8 10.06 4.53 -16.28
CA MET A 8 9.24 5.64 -15.81
C MET A 8 8.08 5.16 -14.94
N GLU A 9 7.37 4.12 -15.34
CA GLU A 9 6.30 3.50 -14.55
C GLU A 9 6.83 2.96 -13.21
N LYS A 10 7.97 2.29 -13.20
CA LYS A 10 8.65 1.85 -11.97
C LYS A 10 9.09 3.01 -11.08
N ALA A 11 9.54 4.11 -11.67
CA ALA A 11 9.92 5.32 -10.92
C ALA A 11 8.71 6.06 -10.37
N GLU A 12 7.60 6.13 -11.11
CA GLU A 12 6.34 6.71 -10.66
C GLU A 12 5.70 5.89 -9.55
N ALA A 13 5.70 4.56 -9.63
CA ALA A 13 5.22 3.69 -8.57
C ALA A 13 6.01 3.87 -7.26
N ARG A 14 7.31 4.14 -7.34
CA ARG A 14 8.12 4.50 -6.15
C ARG A 14 7.77 5.88 -5.60
N LYS A 15 7.35 6.82 -6.43
CA LYS A 15 6.86 8.15 -6.00
C LYS A 15 5.45 8.11 -5.43
N LEU A 16 4.66 7.10 -5.77
CA LEU A 16 3.29 6.94 -5.30
C LEU A 16 3.18 6.50 -3.84
N GLN A 17 4.23 5.98 -3.20
CA GLN A 17 4.15 5.56 -1.79
C GLN A 17 3.63 6.66 -0.84
N PRO A 18 4.11 7.90 -0.87
CA PRO A 18 3.54 8.97 -0.04
C PRO A 18 2.09 9.29 -0.39
N PHE A 19 1.72 9.19 -1.65
CA PHE A 19 0.35 9.38 -2.12
C PHE A 19 -0.60 8.33 -1.53
N PHE A 20 -0.22 7.04 -1.58
CA PHE A 20 -1.03 5.96 -1.00
C PHE A 20 -1.19 6.11 0.50
N ILE A 21 -0.10 6.40 1.21
CA ILE A 21 -0.12 6.62 2.66
C ILE A 21 -1.06 7.77 3.01
N ARG A 22 -0.98 8.87 2.27
CA ARG A 22 -1.85 10.03 2.46
C ARG A 22 -3.31 9.70 2.16
N SER A 23 -3.59 9.08 1.01
CA SER A 23 -4.94 8.72 0.59
C SER A 23 -5.61 7.79 1.60
N PHE A 24 -4.92 6.72 1.96
CA PHE A 24 -5.37 5.78 3.00
C PHE A 24 -5.64 6.50 4.33
N PHE A 25 -4.66 7.25 4.82
CA PHE A 25 -4.79 7.95 6.10
C PHE A 25 -5.96 8.92 6.10
N THR A 26 -6.10 9.71 5.04
CA THR A 26 -7.17 10.72 4.95
C THR A 26 -8.55 10.07 5.04
N GLN A 27 -8.79 9.02 4.25
CA GLN A 27 -10.06 8.31 4.23
C GLN A 27 -10.33 7.60 5.57
N ALA A 28 -9.37 6.85 6.07
CA ALA A 28 -9.49 6.10 7.31
C ALA A 28 -9.69 7.03 8.51
N PHE A 29 -8.95 8.14 8.56
CA PHE A 29 -9.05 9.11 9.64
C PHE A 29 -10.42 9.81 9.65
N GLN A 30 -10.96 10.14 8.46
CA GLN A 30 -12.31 10.69 8.32
C GLN A 30 -13.39 9.69 8.77
N GLN A 31 -13.28 8.43 8.38
CA GLN A 31 -14.21 7.37 8.83
C GLN A 31 -14.21 7.19 10.35
N LEU A 32 -13.08 7.42 10.99
CA LEU A 32 -12.94 7.38 12.45
C LEU A 32 -13.34 8.71 13.14
N GLY A 33 -13.90 9.67 12.39
CA GLY A 33 -14.38 10.95 12.90
C GLY A 33 -13.30 12.01 13.04
N GLY A 34 -12.14 11.82 12.41
CA GLY A 34 -11.08 12.82 12.34
C GLY A 34 -11.20 13.74 11.13
N GLU A 35 -10.51 14.86 11.17
CA GLU A 35 -10.45 15.83 10.07
C GLU A 35 -9.01 16.25 9.81
N LEU A 36 -8.61 16.20 8.54
CA LEU A 36 -7.31 16.65 8.06
C LEU A 36 -7.51 17.96 7.28
N ARG A 37 -7.04 19.07 7.81
CA ARG A 37 -7.21 20.41 7.21
C ARG A 37 -5.94 20.79 6.46
N PRO A 38 -6.03 21.19 5.17
CA PRO A 38 -4.90 21.74 4.45
C PRO A 38 -4.35 22.99 5.18
N ARG A 39 -3.01 23.11 5.21
CA ARG A 39 -2.34 24.26 5.80
C ARG A 39 -1.37 24.89 4.78
N GLU A 40 -0.08 24.67 4.90
CA GLU A 40 0.87 25.05 3.86
C GLU A 40 1.00 23.94 2.81
N PRO A 41 1.55 24.18 1.61
CA PRO A 41 1.74 23.15 0.59
C PRO A 41 2.41 21.88 1.16
N GLY A 42 1.76 20.72 0.95
CA GLY A 42 2.23 19.43 1.46
C GLY A 42 2.08 19.21 2.96
N ARG A 43 1.48 20.16 3.70
CA ARG A 43 1.25 20.09 5.14
C ARG A 43 -0.22 20.21 5.48
N TYR A 44 -0.59 19.55 6.56
CA TYR A 44 -1.96 19.51 7.06
C TYR A 44 -1.96 19.75 8.57
N GLU A 45 -3.10 20.19 9.08
CA GLU A 45 -3.37 20.34 10.51
C GLU A 45 -4.42 19.31 10.95
N ILE A 46 -4.23 18.77 12.15
CA ILE A 46 -5.22 17.96 12.85
C ILE A 46 -5.56 18.70 14.13
N THR A 47 -6.74 19.33 14.15
CA THR A 47 -7.21 20.11 15.30
C THR A 47 -7.64 19.24 16.47
N ASN A 48 -8.15 18.04 16.15
CA ASN A 48 -8.54 17.05 17.15
C ASN A 48 -8.35 15.63 16.63
N VAL A 49 -7.64 14.80 17.39
CA VAL A 49 -7.56 13.36 17.15
C VAL A 49 -8.68 12.68 17.94
N PRO A 50 -9.56 11.89 17.29
CA PRO A 50 -10.66 11.20 17.95
C PRO A 50 -10.21 10.33 19.13
N ALA A 51 -11.05 10.26 20.16
CA ALA A 51 -10.73 9.54 21.39
C ALA A 51 -10.43 8.05 21.12
N ILE A 52 -11.18 7.43 20.20
CA ILE A 52 -11.01 6.01 19.83
C ILE A 52 -9.59 5.72 19.32
N ILE A 53 -8.99 6.62 18.55
CA ILE A 53 -7.62 6.48 18.03
C ILE A 53 -6.59 6.59 19.16
N ARG A 54 -6.79 7.56 20.06
CA ARG A 54 -5.91 7.75 21.23
C ARG A 54 -6.01 6.61 22.23
N GLU A 55 -7.19 6.01 22.35
CA GLU A 55 -7.38 4.81 23.17
C GLU A 55 -6.69 3.61 22.56
N ARG A 56 -6.81 3.42 21.24
CA ARG A 56 -6.12 2.35 20.52
C ARG A 56 -4.59 2.46 20.67
N ASP A 57 -4.03 3.65 20.59
CA ASP A 57 -2.60 3.89 20.84
C ASP A 57 -2.17 3.39 22.23
N ARG A 58 -2.97 3.67 23.25
CA ARG A 58 -2.69 3.18 24.62
C ARG A 58 -2.76 1.65 24.73
N GLN A 59 -3.66 1.01 23.98
CA GLN A 59 -3.78 -0.45 23.95
C GLN A 59 -2.60 -1.10 23.25
N ILE A 60 -2.14 -0.54 22.11
CA ILE A 60 -0.99 -1.03 21.35
C ILE A 60 0.29 -0.83 22.14
N THR A 61 0.50 0.37 22.70
CA THR A 61 1.75 0.75 23.39
C THR A 61 1.80 0.35 24.85
N GLY A 62 0.72 -0.14 25.42
CA GLY A 62 0.54 -0.35 26.86
C GLY A 62 1.58 -1.23 27.57
N ARG A 63 2.39 -2.00 26.84
CA ARG A 63 3.46 -2.84 27.36
C ARG A 63 4.89 -2.36 27.05
N ASP A 64 5.06 -1.53 25.99
CA ASP A 64 6.39 -1.15 25.47
C ASP A 64 6.65 0.37 25.44
N ARG A 65 6.02 1.12 26.31
CA ARG A 65 6.05 2.61 26.33
C ARG A 65 7.40 3.26 26.57
N ARG A 66 8.48 2.53 26.71
CA ARG A 66 9.76 3.14 27.11
C ARG A 66 10.38 4.04 26.03
N ASN A 67 9.94 3.94 24.75
CA ASN A 67 10.57 4.65 23.63
C ASN A 67 9.63 5.19 22.54
N ALA A 68 8.30 5.23 22.73
CA ALA A 68 7.38 5.72 21.72
C ALA A 68 6.62 6.96 22.20
N ASP A 69 6.66 8.04 21.41
CA ASP A 69 5.84 9.22 21.65
C ASP A 69 4.35 8.86 21.52
N PRO A 70 3.50 9.23 22.50
CA PRO A 70 2.08 8.92 22.42
C PRO A 70 1.39 9.72 21.32
N VAL A 71 0.27 9.20 20.84
CA VAL A 71 -0.61 9.95 19.93
C VAL A 71 -1.11 11.23 20.63
N LEU A 72 -0.82 12.37 20.01
CA LEU A 72 -1.21 13.69 20.53
C LEU A 72 -2.70 13.95 20.33
N ARG A 73 -3.26 14.86 21.12
CA ARG A 73 -4.65 15.32 20.95
C ARG A 73 -4.84 16.16 19.68
N ARG A 74 -3.80 16.82 19.24
CA ARG A 74 -3.76 17.67 18.05
C ARG A 74 -2.36 17.67 17.46
N TYR A 75 -2.29 17.94 16.16
CA TYR A 75 -1.01 18.14 15.46
C TYR A 75 -1.12 19.45 14.68
N GLU A 76 -0.25 20.39 15.01
CA GLU A 76 -0.23 21.68 14.34
C GLU A 76 0.17 21.54 12.87
N ARG A 77 1.10 20.61 12.60
CA ARG A 77 1.52 20.25 11.24
C ARG A 77 1.81 18.77 11.15
N VAL A 78 1.23 18.13 10.15
CA VAL A 78 1.59 16.78 9.70
C VAL A 78 1.91 16.81 8.21
N CYS A 79 2.77 15.91 7.76
CA CYS A 79 3.11 15.73 6.36
C CYS A 79 3.33 14.24 6.04
N PHE A 80 3.33 13.88 4.76
CA PHE A 80 3.54 12.51 4.30
C PHE A 80 4.86 12.33 3.55
N GLU A 81 5.57 13.44 3.30
CA GLU A 81 6.84 13.45 2.58
C GLU A 81 7.92 14.16 3.39
N LYS A 82 9.13 13.61 3.36
CA LYS A 82 10.28 14.12 4.15
C LYS A 82 10.63 15.57 3.82
N GLN A 83 10.42 16.00 2.58
CA GLN A 83 10.71 17.36 2.15
C GLN A 83 9.85 18.43 2.87
N TYR A 84 8.66 18.06 3.35
CA TYR A 84 7.75 18.96 4.05
C TYR A 84 7.91 18.97 5.57
N VAL A 85 8.83 18.19 6.12
CA VAL A 85 9.08 18.16 7.58
C VAL A 85 9.57 19.51 8.09
N ARG A 86 10.51 20.14 7.39
CA ARG A 86 11.03 21.47 7.76
C ARG A 86 10.21 22.56 7.12
N VAL A 87 9.80 23.55 7.91
CA VAL A 87 9.10 24.75 7.43
C VAL A 87 10.17 25.80 7.11
N LEU A 88 10.60 25.86 5.85
CA LEU A 88 11.72 26.72 5.43
C LEU A 88 11.37 28.22 5.45
N ASP A 89 10.08 28.54 5.26
CA ASP A 89 9.63 29.94 5.10
C ASP A 89 9.34 30.65 6.42
N ARG A 90 9.53 29.98 7.56
CA ARG A 90 9.29 30.56 8.90
C ARG A 90 10.38 30.13 9.87
N VAL A 91 11.25 31.06 10.21
CA VAL A 91 12.27 30.85 11.24
C VAL A 91 11.57 30.57 12.59
N GLY A 92 11.97 29.47 13.25
CA GLY A 92 11.39 29.08 14.55
C GLY A 92 10.03 28.35 14.49
N ALA A 93 9.49 28.07 13.29
CA ALA A 93 8.27 27.26 13.18
C ALA A 93 8.55 25.81 13.59
N PRO A 94 7.63 25.18 14.37
CA PRO A 94 7.78 23.76 14.73
C PRO A 94 7.78 22.89 13.46
N MET A 95 8.62 21.83 13.48
CA MET A 95 8.68 20.86 12.40
C MET A 95 7.33 20.13 12.26
N ALA A 96 6.99 19.75 11.02
CA ALA A 96 5.83 18.91 10.78
C ALA A 96 6.13 17.46 11.19
N SER A 97 5.16 16.80 11.81
CA SER A 97 5.23 15.36 12.10
C SER A 97 5.07 14.59 10.81
N LEU A 98 6.07 13.75 10.48
CA LEU A 98 6.00 12.87 9.31
C LEU A 98 5.13 11.66 9.61
N LEU A 99 3.97 11.57 8.97
CA LEU A 99 3.09 10.40 9.06
C LEU A 99 3.60 9.31 8.10
N HIS A 100 4.28 8.33 8.66
CA HIS A 100 4.77 7.15 7.97
C HIS A 100 4.19 5.88 8.64
N PRO A 101 4.29 4.68 8.04
CA PRO A 101 3.65 3.48 8.58
C PRO A 101 3.98 3.15 10.04
N ALA A 102 5.17 3.51 10.53
CA ALA A 102 5.56 3.29 11.92
C ALA A 102 5.21 4.47 12.85
N HIS A 103 4.58 5.54 12.37
CA HIS A 103 4.13 6.64 13.24
C HIS A 103 2.93 6.19 14.11
N PRO A 104 2.91 6.44 15.43
CA PRO A 104 1.87 5.94 16.33
C PRO A 104 0.44 6.24 15.89
N LEU A 105 0.19 7.45 15.40
CA LEU A 105 -1.11 7.84 14.86
C LEU A 105 -1.50 6.98 13.64
N MET A 106 -0.56 6.71 12.75
CA MET A 106 -0.80 5.84 11.58
C MET A 106 -1.07 4.40 11.99
N GLN A 107 -0.28 3.86 12.93
CA GLN A 107 -0.47 2.51 13.44
C GLN A 107 -1.84 2.33 14.09
N SER A 108 -2.27 3.28 14.92
CA SER A 108 -3.57 3.23 15.59
C SER A 108 -4.73 3.29 14.60
N VAL A 109 -4.65 4.15 13.58
CA VAL A 109 -5.65 4.22 12.50
C VAL A 109 -5.68 2.92 11.71
N THR A 110 -4.52 2.40 11.31
CA THR A 110 -4.42 1.15 10.55
C THR A 110 -5.01 -0.03 11.33
N ASP A 111 -4.71 -0.13 12.62
CA ASP A 111 -5.18 -1.23 13.46
C ASP A 111 -6.71 -1.20 13.63
N LEU A 112 -7.30 -0.02 13.83
CA LEU A 112 -8.76 0.15 13.88
C LEU A 112 -9.44 -0.22 12.56
N VAL A 113 -8.86 0.17 11.43
CA VAL A 113 -9.38 -0.20 10.11
C VAL A 113 -9.29 -1.71 9.88
N LEU A 114 -8.17 -2.32 10.24
CA LEU A 114 -7.99 -3.77 10.14
C LEU A 114 -8.99 -4.52 11.02
N GLU A 115 -9.22 -4.07 12.25
CA GLU A 115 -10.21 -4.66 13.13
C GLU A 115 -11.62 -4.60 12.53
N ALA A 116 -12.02 -3.41 12.03
CA ALA A 116 -13.34 -3.20 11.46
C ALA A 116 -13.59 -3.99 10.16
N HIS A 117 -12.54 -4.21 9.36
CA HIS A 117 -12.66 -4.76 8.02
C HIS A 117 -11.98 -6.12 7.81
N ARG A 118 -11.43 -6.74 8.86
CA ARG A 118 -10.70 -8.02 8.77
C ARG A 118 -11.48 -9.11 8.03
N ASN A 119 -12.78 -9.19 8.25
CA ASN A 119 -13.62 -10.20 7.59
C ASN A 119 -13.78 -9.93 6.08
N LYS A 120 -13.75 -8.65 5.68
CA LYS A 120 -13.83 -8.26 4.27
C LYS A 120 -12.57 -8.62 3.49
N LEU A 121 -11.41 -8.67 4.14
CA LEU A 121 -10.14 -9.08 3.52
C LEU A 121 -10.13 -10.56 3.08
N LYS A 122 -11.08 -11.37 3.58
CA LYS A 122 -11.25 -12.78 3.19
C LYS A 122 -12.25 -12.96 2.06
N GLN A 123 -12.91 -11.90 1.62
CA GLN A 123 -13.93 -11.91 0.59
C GLN A 123 -13.38 -11.24 -0.65
N GLY A 124 -13.72 -11.78 -1.82
CA GLY A 124 -13.51 -11.09 -3.08
C GLY A 124 -14.42 -9.87 -3.21
N ALA A 125 -14.10 -9.02 -4.15
CA ALA A 125 -14.94 -7.90 -4.55
C ALA A 125 -15.14 -7.94 -6.06
N VAL A 126 -16.27 -7.44 -6.52
CA VAL A 126 -16.49 -7.20 -7.95
C VAL A 126 -16.26 -5.72 -8.22
N LEU A 127 -15.37 -5.48 -9.14
CA LEU A 127 -14.94 -4.15 -9.55
C LEU A 127 -15.23 -3.95 -11.04
N VAL A 128 -15.45 -2.72 -11.43
CA VAL A 128 -15.66 -2.31 -12.82
C VAL A 128 -14.55 -1.35 -13.19
N ASP A 129 -14.00 -1.53 -14.38
CA ASP A 129 -13.12 -0.55 -15.01
C ASP A 129 -13.95 0.41 -15.84
N PRO A 130 -14.13 1.67 -15.42
CA PRO A 130 -14.93 2.64 -16.15
C PRO A 130 -14.27 3.08 -17.47
N ALA A 131 -12.98 2.83 -17.65
CA ALA A 131 -12.22 3.19 -18.83
C ALA A 131 -12.18 2.05 -19.88
N ASP A 132 -12.40 0.79 -19.45
CA ASP A 132 -12.40 -0.38 -20.35
C ASP A 132 -13.82 -0.75 -20.76
N MET A 133 -14.16 -0.46 -22.03
CA MET A 133 -15.43 -0.86 -22.64
C MET A 133 -15.45 -2.33 -23.07
N GLY A 134 -14.41 -3.10 -22.75
CA GLY A 134 -14.29 -4.53 -23.06
C GLY A 134 -15.34 -5.38 -22.34
N LEU A 135 -15.66 -6.53 -22.96
CA LEU A 135 -16.65 -7.49 -22.42
C LEU A 135 -15.97 -8.71 -21.76
N THR A 136 -14.66 -8.71 -21.65
CA THR A 136 -13.92 -9.88 -21.12
C THR A 136 -13.68 -9.71 -19.63
N PRO A 137 -14.38 -10.48 -18.79
CA PRO A 137 -14.14 -10.45 -17.35
C PRO A 137 -12.76 -11.01 -17.01
N LYS A 138 -12.16 -10.52 -15.94
CA LYS A 138 -10.87 -10.99 -15.44
C LYS A 138 -10.96 -11.24 -13.95
N VAL A 139 -10.16 -12.15 -13.43
CA VAL A 139 -9.97 -12.33 -11.99
C VAL A 139 -8.61 -11.77 -11.63
N MET A 140 -8.56 -10.85 -10.67
CA MET A 140 -7.34 -10.24 -10.20
C MET A 140 -6.94 -10.79 -8.81
N PHE A 141 -5.71 -11.27 -8.70
CA PHE A 141 -5.10 -11.70 -7.45
C PHE A 141 -4.08 -10.67 -6.97
N ILE A 142 -4.09 -10.43 -5.67
CA ILE A 142 -3.06 -9.65 -4.99
C ILE A 142 -2.04 -10.63 -4.45
N ILE A 143 -0.82 -10.57 -4.95
CA ILE A 143 0.29 -11.44 -4.57
C ILE A 143 1.23 -10.66 -3.65
N ASP A 144 1.38 -11.14 -2.43
CA ASP A 144 2.33 -10.60 -1.46
C ASP A 144 3.50 -11.58 -1.31
N HIS A 145 4.69 -11.14 -1.63
CA HIS A 145 5.90 -11.96 -1.52
C HIS A 145 7.08 -11.18 -0.93
N SER A 146 8.01 -11.90 -0.33
CA SER A 146 9.17 -11.31 0.35
C SER A 146 10.46 -12.05 0.01
N VAL A 147 11.54 -11.28 -0.09
CA VAL A 147 12.91 -11.77 -0.13
C VAL A 147 13.44 -11.73 1.31
N LYS A 148 13.92 -12.87 1.80
CA LYS A 148 14.45 -13.02 3.15
C LYS A 148 15.94 -13.28 3.11
N GLU A 149 16.61 -13.08 4.24
CA GLU A 149 18.03 -13.38 4.37
C GLU A 149 18.26 -14.89 4.51
N GLY A 150 19.25 -15.43 3.78
CA GLY A 150 19.50 -16.87 3.79
C GLY A 150 20.00 -17.39 5.15
N ALA A 151 20.73 -16.57 5.91
CA ALA A 151 21.24 -16.92 7.23
C ALA A 151 20.18 -16.78 8.33
N ASP A 152 19.21 -15.86 8.15
CA ASP A 152 18.12 -15.62 9.09
C ASP A 152 16.80 -15.44 8.33
N SER A 153 16.02 -16.51 8.26
CA SER A 153 14.73 -16.53 7.58
C SER A 153 13.66 -15.64 8.23
N THR A 154 13.91 -15.11 9.42
CA THR A 154 13.02 -14.13 10.08
C THR A 154 13.26 -12.72 9.57
N HIS A 155 14.46 -12.43 9.06
CA HIS A 155 14.83 -11.12 8.55
C HIS A 155 14.33 -10.92 7.10
N VAL A 156 13.33 -10.06 6.94
CA VAL A 156 12.79 -9.69 5.62
C VAL A 156 13.63 -8.56 5.03
N VAL A 157 14.31 -8.84 3.94
CA VAL A 157 15.14 -7.88 3.19
C VAL A 157 14.29 -6.94 2.34
N SER A 158 13.27 -7.49 1.69
CA SER A 158 12.34 -6.75 0.84
C SER A 158 11.00 -7.47 0.79
N ARG A 159 9.92 -6.71 0.75
CA ARG A 159 8.56 -7.20 0.57
C ARG A 159 7.90 -6.42 -0.55
N ARG A 160 7.14 -7.12 -1.39
CA ARG A 160 6.46 -6.53 -2.53
C ARG A 160 5.06 -7.10 -2.67
N MET A 161 4.13 -6.23 -3.00
CA MET A 161 2.78 -6.58 -3.39
C MET A 161 2.64 -6.32 -4.90
N GLN A 162 2.18 -7.33 -5.64
CA GLN A 162 1.98 -7.27 -7.08
C GLN A 162 0.61 -7.84 -7.44
N PHE A 163 0.15 -7.59 -8.65
CA PHE A 163 -1.19 -7.94 -9.09
C PHE A 163 -1.10 -8.83 -10.32
N VAL A 164 -1.85 -9.93 -10.31
CA VAL A 164 -1.95 -10.88 -11.43
C VAL A 164 -3.39 -10.92 -11.89
N GLU A 165 -3.62 -10.63 -13.17
CA GLU A 165 -4.91 -10.81 -13.82
C GLU A 165 -4.94 -12.14 -14.59
N ILE A 166 -6.06 -12.83 -14.51
CA ILE A 166 -6.33 -14.08 -15.23
C ILE A 166 -7.58 -13.91 -16.06
N ASP A 167 -7.48 -14.20 -17.35
CA ASP A 167 -8.59 -14.18 -18.30
C ASP A 167 -9.38 -15.51 -18.31
N PRO A 168 -10.56 -15.58 -18.96
CA PRO A 168 -11.35 -16.81 -19.08
C PRO A 168 -10.64 -17.98 -19.78
N LYS A 169 -9.58 -17.70 -20.55
CA LYS A 169 -8.76 -18.74 -21.22
C LYS A 169 -7.70 -19.32 -20.28
N GLY A 170 -7.50 -18.71 -19.09
CA GLY A 170 -6.49 -19.10 -18.13
C GLY A 170 -5.13 -18.44 -18.35
N ASN A 171 -5.04 -17.42 -19.20
CA ASN A 171 -3.80 -16.67 -19.36
C ASN A 171 -3.61 -15.74 -18.17
N ALA A 172 -2.46 -15.85 -17.51
CA ALA A 172 -2.08 -14.98 -16.40
C ALA A 172 -1.10 -13.90 -16.87
N ILE A 173 -1.34 -12.66 -16.48
CA ILE A 173 -0.49 -11.51 -16.79
C ILE A 173 -0.23 -10.67 -15.53
N ASN A 174 0.89 -9.95 -15.50
CA ASN A 174 1.13 -8.91 -14.51
C ASN A 174 0.24 -7.71 -14.81
N ALA A 175 -0.65 -7.37 -13.89
CA ALA A 175 -1.59 -6.26 -14.04
C ALA A 175 -0.97 -4.86 -13.82
N GLY A 176 0.34 -4.82 -13.60
CA GLY A 176 1.04 -3.56 -13.35
C GLY A 176 0.94 -3.08 -11.92
N TRP A 177 1.08 -1.77 -11.74
CA TRP A 177 1.14 -1.14 -10.42
C TRP A 177 -0.21 -0.62 -9.98
N ALA A 178 -0.71 -1.15 -8.86
CA ALA A 178 -1.93 -0.69 -8.19
C ALA A 178 -3.16 -0.54 -9.11
N PRO A 179 -3.49 -1.52 -9.96
CA PRO A 179 -4.59 -1.43 -10.94
C PRO A 179 -5.94 -1.19 -10.27
N HIS A 180 -6.10 -1.57 -9.00
CA HIS A 180 -7.32 -1.37 -8.22
C HIS A 180 -7.69 0.10 -7.99
N LEU A 181 -6.77 1.04 -8.23
CA LEU A 181 -7.07 2.49 -8.08
C LEU A 181 -7.88 3.05 -9.25
N ASP A 182 -7.82 2.39 -10.39
CA ASP A 182 -8.57 2.76 -11.59
C ASP A 182 -9.92 2.05 -11.65
N LEU A 183 -10.20 1.15 -10.69
CA LEU A 183 -11.41 0.36 -10.63
C LEU A 183 -12.41 0.92 -9.61
N GLU A 184 -13.69 0.81 -9.94
CA GLU A 184 -14.79 1.21 -9.08
C GLU A 184 -15.58 0.00 -8.58
N PRO A 185 -16.13 0.03 -7.34
CA PRO A 185 -17.02 -1.03 -6.88
C PRO A 185 -18.25 -1.14 -7.77
N LEU A 186 -18.65 -2.36 -8.15
CA LEU A 186 -19.91 -2.58 -8.82
C LEU A 186 -21.07 -2.12 -7.94
N ALA A 187 -21.99 -1.34 -8.50
CA ALA A 187 -23.17 -0.91 -7.78
C ALA A 187 -24.06 -2.12 -7.42
N PRO A 188 -24.64 -2.17 -6.20
CA PRO A 188 -25.49 -3.28 -5.81
C PRO A 188 -26.67 -3.56 -6.75
N ALA A 189 -27.18 -2.51 -7.41
CA ALA A 189 -28.26 -2.64 -8.39
C ALA A 189 -27.85 -3.42 -9.65
N ASP A 190 -26.55 -3.43 -9.97
CA ASP A 190 -26.02 -4.04 -11.18
C ASP A 190 -25.52 -5.49 -10.95
N MET A 191 -25.60 -5.99 -9.71
CA MET A 191 -25.17 -7.36 -9.37
C MET A 191 -25.86 -8.42 -10.21
N ALA A 192 -27.14 -8.25 -10.52
CA ALA A 192 -27.89 -9.18 -11.36
C ALA A 192 -27.33 -9.31 -12.78
N LEU A 193 -26.67 -8.27 -13.30
CA LEU A 193 -26.09 -8.26 -14.66
C LEU A 193 -24.86 -9.16 -14.80
N ILE A 194 -24.23 -9.51 -13.68
CA ILE A 194 -22.97 -10.29 -13.65
C ILE A 194 -23.12 -11.68 -13.04
N GLU A 195 -24.34 -12.09 -12.66
CA GLU A 195 -24.57 -13.41 -12.05
C GLU A 195 -24.07 -14.56 -12.95
N ASP A 196 -24.37 -14.49 -14.26
CA ASP A 196 -23.88 -15.48 -15.23
C ASP A 196 -22.35 -15.49 -15.34
N VAL A 197 -21.71 -14.33 -15.21
CA VAL A 197 -20.25 -14.20 -15.24
C VAL A 197 -19.64 -14.85 -14.00
N LEU A 198 -20.21 -14.60 -12.84
CA LEU A 198 -19.75 -15.19 -11.57
C LEU A 198 -19.98 -16.70 -11.50
N ALA A 199 -21.05 -17.20 -12.15
CA ALA A 199 -21.35 -18.62 -12.26
C ALA A 199 -20.56 -19.34 -13.36
N ALA A 200 -19.75 -18.63 -14.13
CA ALA A 200 -19.04 -19.20 -15.26
C ALA A 200 -18.02 -20.28 -14.81
N PRO A 201 -17.95 -21.43 -15.51
CA PRO A 201 -17.14 -22.59 -15.09
C PRO A 201 -15.63 -22.29 -14.95
N TRP A 202 -15.12 -21.28 -15.63
CA TRP A 202 -13.72 -20.93 -15.53
C TRP A 202 -13.35 -20.30 -14.19
N ILE A 203 -14.29 -19.60 -13.53
CA ILE A 203 -14.09 -18.99 -12.19
C ILE A 203 -14.03 -20.07 -11.10
N ALA A 204 -14.73 -21.21 -11.31
CA ALA A 204 -14.71 -22.34 -10.39
C ALA A 204 -13.40 -23.15 -10.43
N LYS A 205 -12.51 -22.89 -11.40
CA LYS A 205 -11.19 -23.51 -11.46
C LYS A 205 -10.28 -22.97 -10.35
N ASP A 206 -9.20 -23.71 -10.09
CA ASP A 206 -8.17 -23.28 -9.14
C ASP A 206 -7.29 -22.17 -9.74
N LEU A 207 -7.88 -20.97 -9.86
CA LEU A 207 -7.20 -19.79 -10.39
C LEU A 207 -6.10 -19.28 -9.45
N GLU A 208 -6.20 -19.58 -8.15
CA GLU A 208 -5.16 -19.23 -7.19
C GLU A 208 -3.84 -19.94 -7.53
N GLN A 209 -3.89 -21.22 -7.88
CA GLN A 209 -2.71 -21.95 -8.32
C GLN A 209 -2.11 -21.37 -9.60
N VAL A 210 -2.93 -20.95 -10.55
CA VAL A 210 -2.47 -20.29 -11.77
C VAL A 210 -1.76 -18.98 -11.44
N ALA A 211 -2.33 -18.16 -10.56
CA ALA A 211 -1.74 -16.91 -10.11
C ALA A 211 -0.40 -17.13 -9.39
N LEU A 212 -0.33 -18.11 -8.49
CA LEU A 212 0.89 -18.47 -7.75
C LEU A 212 1.99 -19.03 -8.68
N ALA A 213 1.61 -19.86 -9.64
CA ALA A 213 2.55 -20.37 -10.65
C ALA A 213 3.13 -19.24 -11.50
N HIS A 214 2.29 -18.30 -11.94
CA HIS A 214 2.73 -17.12 -12.68
C HIS A 214 3.67 -16.25 -11.82
N ALA A 215 3.28 -15.98 -10.58
CA ALA A 215 4.09 -15.18 -9.67
C ALA A 215 5.46 -15.81 -9.39
N SER A 216 5.52 -17.12 -9.13
CA SER A 216 6.77 -17.83 -8.85
C SER A 216 7.72 -17.88 -10.06
N THR A 217 7.16 -17.89 -11.27
CA THR A 217 7.93 -17.98 -12.51
C THR A 217 8.40 -16.62 -13.02
N HIS A 218 7.61 -15.57 -12.82
CA HIS A 218 7.88 -14.26 -13.42
C HIS A 218 8.14 -13.15 -12.39
N LEU A 219 7.30 -13.02 -11.34
CA LEU A 219 7.34 -11.89 -10.44
C LEU A 219 8.41 -12.03 -9.35
N VAL A 220 8.52 -13.21 -8.76
CA VAL A 220 9.49 -13.47 -7.68
C VAL A 220 10.93 -13.40 -8.18
N PRO A 221 11.31 -14.00 -9.33
CA PRO A 221 12.66 -13.88 -9.85
C PRO A 221 13.05 -12.43 -10.17
N GLU A 222 12.15 -11.64 -10.78
CA GLU A 222 12.39 -10.22 -11.05
C GLU A 222 12.69 -9.43 -9.76
N HIS A 223 11.86 -9.62 -8.73
CA HIS A 223 12.05 -8.98 -7.44
C HIS A 223 13.36 -9.39 -6.77
N PHE A 224 13.71 -10.68 -6.85
CA PHE A 224 14.95 -11.20 -6.29
C PHE A 224 16.18 -10.58 -6.98
N ASP A 225 16.18 -10.52 -8.30
CA ASP A 225 17.29 -9.94 -9.07
C ASP A 225 17.47 -8.44 -8.79
N GLU A 226 16.38 -7.70 -8.63
CA GLU A 226 16.46 -6.29 -8.21
C GLU A 226 17.08 -6.12 -6.83
N VAL A 227 16.65 -6.94 -5.86
CA VAL A 227 17.17 -6.90 -4.49
C VAL A 227 18.65 -7.25 -4.47
N ARG A 228 19.04 -8.32 -5.19
CA ARG A 228 20.43 -8.73 -5.34
C ARG A 228 21.30 -7.62 -5.92
N THR A 229 20.90 -7.06 -7.06
CA THR A 229 21.64 -5.98 -7.72
C THR A 229 21.79 -4.74 -6.81
N ARG A 230 20.76 -4.40 -6.06
CA ARG A 230 20.83 -3.29 -5.11
C ARG A 230 21.83 -3.56 -3.98
N ARG A 231 21.84 -4.78 -3.44
CA ARG A 231 22.79 -5.17 -2.39
C ARG A 231 24.23 -5.19 -2.89
N GLU A 232 24.48 -5.79 -4.05
CA GLU A 232 25.80 -5.78 -4.69
C GLU A 232 26.32 -4.37 -4.85
N LYS A 233 25.55 -3.45 -5.42
CA LYS A 233 25.92 -2.03 -5.54
C LYS A 233 26.21 -1.35 -4.19
N THR A 234 25.50 -1.75 -3.14
CA THR A 234 25.73 -1.20 -1.80
C THR A 234 27.04 -1.71 -1.21
N VAL A 235 27.33 -3.00 -1.37
CA VAL A 235 28.59 -3.61 -0.93
C VAL A 235 29.78 -2.97 -1.66
N ASP A 236 29.69 -2.83 -2.98
CA ASP A 236 30.75 -2.22 -3.80
C ASP A 236 31.05 -0.78 -3.36
N LYS A 237 30.00 0.02 -3.11
CA LYS A 237 30.16 1.39 -2.59
C LYS A 237 30.81 1.42 -1.21
N THR A 238 30.44 0.48 -0.34
CA THR A 238 31.01 0.40 1.01
C THR A 238 32.48 0.00 0.95
N LEU A 239 32.83 -0.98 0.11
CA LEU A 239 34.23 -1.40 -0.10
C LEU A 239 35.05 -0.28 -0.68
N ALA A 240 34.54 0.44 -1.68
CA ALA A 240 35.24 1.60 -2.28
C ALA A 240 35.44 2.79 -1.32
N ALA A 241 34.64 2.87 -0.26
CA ALA A 241 34.77 3.94 0.76
C ALA A 241 35.76 3.57 1.89
N VAL A 242 36.18 2.29 1.98
CA VAL A 242 37.10 1.78 3.00
C VAL A 242 38.56 1.73 2.45
N HIS A 243 38.73 1.76 1.15
CA HIS A 243 40.02 1.87 0.47
C HIS A 243 40.30 3.30 0.07
#